data_1687161bfdd5014fe164551c7ff01a28
#
_entry.id   1687161bfdd5014fe164551c7ff01a28
#
_cell.length_a   1.000
_cell.length_b   1.000
_cell.length_c   1.000
_cell.angle_alpha   90.00
_cell.angle_beta   90.00
_cell.angle_gamma   90.00
#
_symmetry.space_group_name_H-M   'P 1'
#
loop_
_entity.id
_entity.type
_entity.pdbx_description
1 polymer ?
#
loop_
_entity_poly.entity_id
_entity_poly.type
_entity_poly.pdbx_seq_one_letter_code
_entity_poly.pdbx_strand_id
1 'polypeptide(L)'
;MYSVDLVHSTPDGDNLISYMARVSNPSNQNNTETSARLIKYLIKHKHWSPFEMVNMCVEINTTRSIAAQILRHRSFSFQDFSQRYAEVTAKPDALVVRRQDSKNRQSSIDDVDPCLLYTSPSPRDATLSRMPSSA
;
A
#
# COMPACT_ATOMS: atom_id res chain seq x y z
N MET A 1 -6.67 2.11 -13.91
CA MET A 1 -7.41 2.93 -12.92
C MET A 1 -6.91 2.50 -11.55
N TYR A 2 -6.54 3.43 -10.67
CA TYR A 2 -6.10 3.10 -9.31
C TYR A 2 -7.31 3.10 -8.39
N SER A 3 -7.45 2.07 -7.54
CA SER A 3 -8.49 2.05 -6.51
C SER A 3 -7.97 1.43 -5.21
N VAL A 4 -8.60 1.81 -4.12
CA VAL A 4 -8.44 1.20 -2.81
C VAL A 4 -9.83 0.99 -2.24
N ASP A 5 -10.19 -0.27 -2.07
CA ASP A 5 -11.54 -0.68 -1.66
C ASP A 5 -11.46 -1.45 -0.33
N LEU A 6 -12.32 -1.09 0.62
CA LEU A 6 -12.39 -1.78 1.91
C LEU A 6 -13.09 -3.12 1.74
N VAL A 7 -12.37 -4.21 2.01
CA VAL A 7 -12.93 -5.58 1.97
C VAL A 7 -13.52 -5.97 3.31
N HIS A 8 -12.81 -5.67 4.40
CA HIS A 8 -13.22 -6.01 5.75
C HIS A 8 -12.57 -5.08 6.76
N SER A 9 -13.27 -4.79 7.85
CA SER A 9 -12.71 -4.14 9.02
C SER A 9 -13.32 -4.73 10.28
N THR A 10 -12.59 -4.67 11.39
CA THR A 10 -13.13 -5.04 12.70
C THR A 10 -14.33 -4.16 13.03
N PRO A 11 -15.53 -4.76 13.26
CA PRO A 11 -16.71 -3.98 13.64
C PRO A 11 -16.46 -3.18 14.91
N ASP A 12 -16.95 -1.93 14.93
CA ASP A 12 -16.83 -1.03 16.08
C ASP A 12 -15.41 -0.89 16.64
N GLY A 13 -14.43 -0.82 15.74
CA GLY A 13 -13.00 -0.85 16.08
C GLY A 13 -12.57 0.21 17.09
N ASP A 14 -13.10 1.42 17.03
CA ASP A 14 -12.76 2.52 17.94
C ASP A 14 -13.15 2.20 19.38
N ASN A 15 -14.33 1.63 19.59
CA ASN A 15 -14.77 1.22 20.92
C ASN A 15 -13.99 0.01 21.41
N LEU A 16 -13.64 -0.92 20.53
CA LEU A 16 -12.79 -2.05 20.87
C LEU A 16 -11.39 -1.61 21.31
N ILE A 17 -10.75 -0.68 20.60
CA ILE A 17 -9.47 -0.09 20.98
C ILE A 17 -9.58 0.54 22.38
N SER A 18 -10.64 1.30 22.61
CA SER A 18 -10.88 1.97 23.91
C SER A 18 -11.12 0.98 25.04
N TYR A 19 -11.87 -0.08 24.78
CA TYR A 19 -12.10 -1.18 25.71
C TYR A 19 -10.81 -1.88 26.11
N MET A 20 -9.95 -2.20 25.12
CA MET A 20 -8.66 -2.84 25.34
C MET A 20 -7.68 -1.92 26.11
N ALA A 21 -7.67 -0.63 25.78
CA ALA A 21 -6.84 0.34 26.49
C ALA A 21 -7.23 0.51 27.97
N ARG A 22 -8.48 0.17 28.32
CA ARG A 22 -9.01 0.29 29.69
C ARG A 22 -9.03 -1.02 30.47
N VAL A 23 -8.41 -2.06 29.98
CA VAL A 23 -8.39 -3.38 30.63
C VAL A 23 -7.90 -3.31 32.08
N SER A 24 -7.00 -2.37 32.38
CA SER A 24 -6.50 -2.12 33.73
C SER A 24 -7.36 -1.15 34.56
N ASN A 25 -8.49 -0.71 34.00
CA ASN A 25 -9.46 0.16 34.70
C ASN A 25 -10.88 -0.39 34.52
N PRO A 26 -11.24 -1.50 35.22
CA PRO A 26 -12.51 -2.21 35.03
C PRO A 26 -13.75 -1.36 35.23
N SER A 27 -13.71 -0.40 36.14
CA SER A 27 -14.85 0.50 36.44
C SER A 27 -15.21 1.43 35.27
N ASN A 28 -14.27 1.70 34.36
CA ASN A 28 -14.46 2.59 33.21
C ASN A 28 -14.29 1.88 31.87
N GLN A 29 -14.13 0.55 31.87
CA GLN A 29 -13.81 -0.22 30.67
C GLN A 29 -14.90 -0.12 29.60
N ASN A 30 -16.17 -0.14 30.01
CA ASN A 30 -17.32 -0.11 29.11
C ASN A 30 -17.76 1.30 28.70
N ASN A 31 -17.00 2.35 29.06
CA ASN A 31 -17.34 3.72 28.69
C ASN A 31 -17.03 3.99 27.24
N THR A 32 -18.03 4.19 26.41
CA THR A 32 -17.91 4.51 24.99
C THR A 32 -17.91 6.01 24.68
N GLU A 33 -18.44 6.85 25.58
CA GLU A 33 -18.58 8.29 25.35
C GLU A 33 -17.24 9.02 25.17
N THR A 34 -16.20 8.52 25.81
CA THR A 34 -14.86 9.14 25.76
C THR A 34 -13.88 8.39 24.87
N SER A 35 -14.35 7.44 24.05
CA SER A 35 -13.49 6.61 23.17
C SER A 35 -12.63 7.46 22.23
N ALA A 36 -13.22 8.41 21.51
CA ALA A 36 -12.49 9.27 20.58
C ALA A 36 -11.39 10.11 21.28
N ARG A 37 -11.66 10.59 22.51
CA ARG A 37 -10.68 11.33 23.31
C ARG A 37 -9.52 10.43 23.74
N LEU A 38 -9.84 9.21 24.16
CA LEU A 38 -8.84 8.23 24.57
C LEU A 38 -7.95 7.82 23.38
N ILE A 39 -8.52 7.56 22.22
CA ILE A 39 -7.77 7.22 21.00
C ILE A 39 -6.78 8.34 20.65
N LYS A 40 -7.22 9.60 20.68
CA LYS A 40 -6.32 10.74 20.45
C LYS A 40 -5.18 10.79 21.47
N TYR A 41 -5.46 10.48 22.72
CA TYR A 41 -4.46 10.40 23.77
C TYR A 41 -3.43 9.28 23.49
N LEU A 42 -3.90 8.07 23.15
CA LEU A 42 -3.06 6.93 22.83
C LEU A 42 -2.11 7.23 21.65
N ILE A 43 -2.63 7.83 20.59
CA ILE A 43 -1.83 8.24 19.42
C ILE A 43 -0.78 9.28 19.82
N LYS A 44 -1.18 10.32 20.57
CA LYS A 44 -0.27 11.38 21.05
C LYS A 44 0.89 10.82 21.87
N HIS A 45 0.61 9.83 22.71
CA HIS A 45 1.60 9.21 23.59
C HIS A 45 2.24 7.94 23.02
N LYS A 46 1.94 7.62 21.74
CA LYS A 46 2.51 6.46 21.02
C LYS A 46 2.25 5.11 21.71
N HIS A 47 1.09 4.97 22.34
CA HIS A 47 0.62 3.72 22.94
C HIS A 47 -0.09 2.89 21.87
N TRP A 48 0.65 2.06 21.15
CA TRP A 48 0.15 1.35 19.96
C TRP A 48 -0.51 0.01 20.24
N SER A 49 -0.20 -0.64 21.35
CA SER A 49 -0.66 -2.01 21.65
C SER A 49 -2.20 -2.20 21.60
N PRO A 50 -3.06 -1.26 22.03
CA PRO A 50 -4.52 -1.43 21.87
C PRO A 50 -4.97 -1.46 20.41
N PHE A 51 -4.22 -0.81 19.51
CA PHE A 51 -4.55 -0.77 18.07
C PHE A 51 -4.27 -2.11 17.38
N GLU A 52 -3.42 -2.97 17.94
CA GLU A 52 -3.14 -4.31 17.41
C GLU A 52 -4.33 -5.26 17.53
N MET A 53 -5.34 -4.90 18.34
CA MET A 53 -6.56 -5.69 18.51
C MET A 53 -7.60 -5.47 17.41
N VAL A 54 -7.36 -4.52 16.52
CA VAL A 54 -8.23 -4.23 15.38
C VAL A 54 -7.45 -4.36 14.08
N ASN A 55 -8.15 -4.77 13.03
CA ASN A 55 -7.56 -4.90 11.71
C ASN A 55 -8.52 -4.44 10.62
N MET A 56 -7.97 -4.15 9.45
CA MET A 56 -8.73 -3.97 8.24
C MET A 56 -8.01 -4.65 7.07
N CYS A 57 -8.79 -5.12 6.12
CA CYS A 57 -8.34 -5.66 4.86
C CYS A 57 -8.81 -4.73 3.74
N VAL A 58 -7.89 -4.33 2.88
CA VAL A 58 -8.18 -3.49 1.72
C VAL A 58 -7.70 -4.19 0.46
N GLU A 59 -8.49 -4.07 -0.60
CA GLU A 59 -8.08 -4.43 -1.95
C GLU A 59 -7.47 -3.21 -2.62
N ILE A 60 -6.27 -3.36 -3.18
CA ILE A 60 -5.55 -2.28 -3.83
C ILE A 60 -5.31 -2.66 -5.29
N ASN A 61 -5.96 -1.94 -6.20
CA ASN A 61 -5.70 -2.04 -7.63
C ASN A 61 -4.70 -0.95 -8.04
N THR A 62 -3.52 -1.36 -8.47
CA THR A 62 -2.44 -0.42 -8.78
C THR A 62 -1.47 -1.02 -9.81
N THR A 63 -0.51 -0.22 -10.26
CA THR A 63 0.56 -0.72 -11.14
C THR A 63 1.52 -1.62 -10.39
N ARG A 64 2.17 -2.53 -11.11
CA ARG A 64 3.18 -3.44 -10.54
C ARG A 64 4.35 -2.70 -9.87
N SER A 65 4.74 -1.54 -10.39
CA SER A 65 5.80 -0.73 -9.78
C SER A 65 5.40 -0.18 -8.41
N ILE A 66 4.16 0.28 -8.24
CA ILE A 66 3.63 0.75 -6.95
C ILE A 66 3.42 -0.44 -6.01
N ALA A 67 2.82 -1.54 -6.50
CA ALA A 67 2.62 -2.76 -5.72
C ALA A 67 3.95 -3.25 -5.13
N ALA A 68 5.04 -3.28 -5.91
CA ALA A 68 6.36 -3.67 -5.44
C ALA A 68 6.89 -2.78 -4.30
N GLN A 69 6.50 -1.50 -4.23
CA GLN A 69 6.86 -0.62 -3.10
C GLN A 69 5.98 -0.91 -1.87
N ILE A 70 4.69 -1.13 -2.07
CA ILE A 70 3.75 -1.46 -0.99
C ILE A 70 4.17 -2.77 -0.30
N LEU A 71 4.52 -3.80 -1.07
CA LEU A 71 4.94 -5.12 -0.57
C LEU A 71 6.21 -5.08 0.29
N ARG A 72 6.98 -4.00 0.26
CA ARG A 72 8.14 -3.81 1.14
C ARG A 72 7.77 -3.45 2.59
N HIS A 73 6.53 -3.10 2.84
CA HIS A 73 6.10 -2.69 4.16
C HIS A 73 5.97 -3.90 5.10
N ARG A 74 6.86 -3.99 6.08
CA ARG A 74 7.00 -5.19 6.92
C ARG A 74 5.90 -5.38 7.98
N SER A 75 5.14 -4.34 8.28
CA SER A 75 4.08 -4.39 9.31
C SER A 75 2.73 -4.86 8.78
N PHE A 76 2.64 -5.14 7.47
CA PHE A 76 1.41 -5.62 6.84
C PHE A 76 1.58 -7.03 6.31
N SER A 77 0.47 -7.76 6.24
CA SER A 77 0.37 -9.02 5.53
C SER A 77 -0.26 -8.76 4.15
N PHE A 78 0.27 -9.42 3.13
CA PHE A 78 -0.14 -9.20 1.76
C PHE A 78 -0.54 -10.50 1.08
N GLN A 79 -1.53 -10.40 0.20
CA GLN A 79 -1.85 -11.42 -0.80
C GLN A 79 -1.75 -10.74 -2.16
N ASP A 80 -0.73 -11.10 -2.93
CA ASP A 80 -0.49 -10.53 -4.26
C ASP A 80 -1.10 -11.41 -5.35
N PHE A 81 -1.56 -10.78 -6.43
CA PHE A 81 -2.07 -11.46 -7.61
C PHE A 81 -0.95 -12.23 -8.32
N SER A 82 -1.13 -13.55 -8.46
CA SER A 82 -0.14 -14.42 -9.09
C SER A 82 -0.44 -14.67 -10.56
N GLN A 83 0.42 -14.20 -11.44
CA GLN A 83 0.36 -14.49 -12.88
C GLN A 83 0.65 -15.96 -13.24
N ARG A 84 0.99 -16.80 -12.26
CA ARG A 84 1.12 -18.25 -12.48
C ARG A 84 -0.21 -18.96 -12.59
N TYR A 85 -1.26 -18.38 -11.98
CA TYR A 85 -2.58 -18.99 -11.87
C TYR A 85 -3.65 -18.27 -12.69
N ALA A 86 -3.42 -17.02 -13.06
CA ALA A 86 -4.39 -16.25 -13.81
C ALA A 86 -3.69 -15.33 -14.83
N GLU A 87 -4.31 -15.18 -15.98
CA GLU A 87 -3.87 -14.29 -17.06
C GLU A 87 -4.30 -12.85 -16.74
N VAL A 88 -3.40 -11.90 -16.98
CA VAL A 88 -3.72 -10.47 -16.92
C VAL A 88 -4.36 -10.07 -18.24
N THR A 89 -5.69 -9.93 -18.23
CA THR A 89 -6.45 -9.51 -19.41
C THR A 89 -6.54 -8.00 -19.57
N ALA A 90 -6.24 -7.26 -18.52
CA ALA A 90 -6.24 -5.79 -18.54
C ALA A 90 -5.10 -5.27 -19.41
N LYS A 91 -5.42 -4.37 -20.35
CA LYS A 91 -4.40 -3.65 -21.12
C LYS A 91 -3.58 -2.79 -20.13
N PRO A 92 -2.23 -2.78 -20.27
CA PRO A 92 -1.43 -1.90 -19.43
C PRO A 92 -1.83 -0.44 -19.68
N ASP A 93 -1.98 0.32 -18.60
CA ASP A 93 -2.17 1.76 -18.71
C ASP A 93 -0.97 2.39 -19.42
N ALA A 94 -1.22 3.46 -20.17
CA ALA A 94 -0.15 4.19 -20.83
C ALA A 94 0.88 4.64 -19.79
N LEU A 95 2.15 4.27 -20.02
CA LEU A 95 3.23 4.64 -19.12
C LEU A 95 3.47 6.16 -19.22
N VAL A 96 3.18 6.88 -18.14
CA VAL A 96 3.53 8.30 -18.05
C VAL A 96 4.97 8.40 -17.57
N VAL A 97 5.86 8.75 -18.47
CA VAL A 97 7.29 8.95 -18.16
C VAL A 97 7.52 10.42 -17.82
N ARG A 98 7.95 10.68 -16.61
CA ARG A 98 8.26 12.02 -16.10
C ARG A 98 9.77 12.24 -16.09
N ARG A 99 10.21 13.46 -16.36
CA ARG A 99 11.62 13.83 -16.19
C ARG A 99 12.01 13.83 -14.73
N GLN A 100 13.23 13.45 -14.46
CA GLN A 100 13.81 13.55 -13.12
C GLN A 100 14.00 15.03 -12.73
N ASP A 101 13.70 15.35 -11.47
CA ASP A 101 13.97 16.67 -10.91
C ASP A 101 15.49 16.93 -10.89
N SER A 102 15.89 18.13 -11.31
CA SER A 102 17.29 18.56 -11.34
C SER A 102 17.92 18.73 -9.96
N LYS A 103 17.09 19.02 -8.94
CA LYS A 103 17.54 19.26 -7.56
C LYS A 103 17.40 18.03 -6.67
N ASN A 104 16.34 17.26 -6.84
CA ASN A 104 16.07 16.08 -6.04
C ASN A 104 15.96 14.84 -6.94
N ARG A 105 16.98 13.99 -6.89
CA ARG A 105 17.02 12.74 -7.69
C ARG A 105 15.92 11.73 -7.38
N GLN A 106 15.22 11.88 -6.25
CA GLN A 106 14.10 11.03 -5.87
C GLN A 106 12.76 11.60 -6.32
N SER A 107 12.75 12.83 -6.85
CA SER A 107 11.55 13.51 -7.34
C SER A 107 11.51 13.53 -8.85
N SER A 108 10.32 13.74 -9.39
CA SER A 108 10.07 13.97 -10.82
C SER A 108 9.29 15.25 -11.01
N ILE A 109 9.52 15.92 -12.13
CA ILE A 109 8.73 17.08 -12.57
C ILE A 109 7.62 16.63 -13.51
N ASP A 110 6.55 17.42 -13.60
CA ASP A 110 5.37 17.10 -14.43
C ASP A 110 5.61 17.24 -15.95
N ASP A 111 6.84 17.47 -16.35
CA ASP A 111 7.23 17.53 -17.76
C ASP A 111 7.39 16.11 -18.30
N VAL A 112 6.60 15.76 -19.31
CA VAL A 112 6.64 14.46 -19.99
C VAL A 112 7.61 14.55 -21.15
N ASP A 113 8.68 13.75 -21.11
CA ASP A 113 9.61 13.64 -22.24
C ASP A 113 9.17 12.50 -23.17
N PRO A 114 8.68 12.80 -24.38
CA PRO A 114 8.28 11.77 -25.33
C PRO A 114 9.44 10.81 -25.72
N CYS A 115 10.68 11.29 -25.68
CA CYS A 115 11.86 10.48 -26.03
C CYS A 115 12.11 9.38 -25.01
N LEU A 116 11.78 9.58 -23.72
CA LEU A 116 11.96 8.58 -22.68
C LEU A 116 11.01 7.39 -22.84
N LEU A 117 9.87 7.58 -23.48
CA LEU A 117 8.91 6.51 -23.79
C LEU A 117 9.50 5.45 -24.73
N TYR A 118 10.34 5.86 -25.67
CA TYR A 118 10.96 4.98 -26.68
C TYR A 118 12.32 4.43 -26.24
N THR A 119 12.99 5.09 -25.30
CA THR A 119 14.35 4.73 -24.85
C THR A 119 14.39 4.02 -23.51
N SER A 120 13.25 3.96 -22.78
CA SER A 120 13.19 3.20 -21.53
C SER A 120 13.28 1.70 -21.81
N PRO A 121 14.38 1.01 -21.45
CA PRO A 121 14.50 -0.41 -21.69
C PRO A 121 13.42 -1.17 -20.90
N SER A 122 12.55 -1.87 -21.61
CA SER A 122 11.62 -2.79 -21.00
C SER A 122 12.40 -3.95 -20.37
N PRO A 123 12.00 -4.45 -19.17
CA PRO A 123 12.57 -5.68 -18.63
C PRO A 123 12.47 -6.88 -19.59
N ARG A 124 11.53 -6.85 -20.53
CA ARG A 124 11.40 -7.83 -21.62
C ARG A 124 12.52 -7.73 -22.65
N ASP A 125 12.94 -6.51 -22.98
CA ASP A 125 14.00 -6.31 -24.00
C ASP A 125 15.34 -6.85 -23.48
N ALA A 126 15.60 -6.72 -22.18
CA ALA A 126 16.77 -7.30 -21.54
C ALA A 126 16.77 -8.84 -21.54
N THR A 127 15.59 -9.48 -21.58
CA THR A 127 15.46 -10.94 -21.64
C THR A 127 15.56 -11.45 -23.08
N LEU A 128 15.04 -10.71 -24.05
CA LEU A 128 15.14 -11.06 -25.49
C LEU A 128 16.58 -10.94 -26.03
N SER A 129 17.37 -9.99 -25.50
CA SER A 129 18.78 -9.85 -25.88
C SER A 129 19.68 -10.97 -25.35
N ARG A 130 19.19 -11.85 -24.48
CA ARG A 130 19.90 -13.00 -23.90
C ARG A 130 19.50 -14.34 -24.54
N MET A 131 18.61 -14.36 -25.51
CA MET A 131 18.37 -15.58 -26.27
C MET A 131 19.60 -15.83 -27.19
N PRO A 132 20.29 -16.97 -27.05
CA PRO A 132 21.34 -17.31 -28.00
C PRO A 132 20.70 -17.40 -29.38
N SER A 133 21.25 -16.67 -30.33
CA SER A 133 20.92 -16.89 -31.73
C SER A 133 21.23 -18.36 -32.00
N SER A 134 20.20 -19.18 -32.19
CA SER A 134 20.37 -20.52 -32.67
C SER A 134 21.03 -20.45 -34.03
N ALA A 135 22.24 -20.97 -34.13
CA ALA A 135 22.94 -21.23 -35.34
C ALA A 135 22.18 -22.26 -36.20
#